data_7002d5c8173ef11f308a36b7c7c1369a
#
_entry.id   7002d5c8173ef11f308a36b7c7c1369a
#
_cell.length_a   1.000
_cell.length_b   1.000
_cell.length_c   1.000
_cell.angle_alpha   90.00
_cell.angle_beta   90.00
_cell.angle_gamma   90.00
#
_symmetry.space_group_name_H-M   'P 1'
#
loop_
_entity.id
_entity.type
_entity.pdbx_description
1 polymer ?
#
loop_
_entity_poly.entity_id
_entity_poly.type
_entity_poly.pdbx_seq_one_letter_code
_entity_poly.pdbx_strand_id
1 'polypeptide(L)'
;MISTMTTSKSKIGTMTKKPEHSGLLVIDKPQGVTSHDVVAAVRGALHMKRVGHAGTLDPMATGVLVVGFGNATRLLNYIVDHNKTYEATIRLGQRTTTDDAEGELLPGEWAESFPSRQAVEQLIAERFTGRIEQVPNVYSAIKVNGQRAYDLAREGKDVELKARPVTIEEFNVRQVRYGYTHSDRAGAELVGAVVAEKASDGWIANIAPHEDMQPVMELDVTVTCSAGTYIRALARDLGEELGLGGHLTMLRRTRVGRFSVNMPNVMSAHAESKTFTNREGMEVTRNRAVLDDADHALDHALDPVASAAASMSMLAVSEQEAADLRSDAESRMTYVRPRRRTLRKPTIWSLSSNVRNAVRPNRSRYSTEPSNQTTDTNSYTRRT
;
A
#
# COMPACT_ATOMS: atom_id res chain seq x y z
N MET A 1 7.07 -80.61 6.32
CA MET A 1 7.53 -79.25 6.62
C MET A 1 6.74 -78.30 5.77
N ILE A 2 5.74 -77.64 6.38
CA ILE A 2 4.83 -76.70 5.70
C ILE A 2 5.39 -75.27 5.99
N SER A 3 5.83 -74.61 4.91
CA SER A 3 6.36 -73.24 5.00
C SER A 3 5.19 -72.23 4.82
N THR A 4 4.90 -71.50 5.86
CA THR A 4 3.89 -70.41 5.88
C THR A 4 4.50 -69.16 5.26
N MET A 5 3.98 -68.72 4.10
CA MET A 5 4.24 -67.41 3.50
C MET A 5 3.41 -66.36 4.22
N THR A 6 4.10 -65.43 4.87
CA THR A 6 3.54 -64.23 5.47
C THR A 6 3.37 -63.13 4.42
N THR A 7 2.15 -62.82 4.05
CA THR A 7 1.82 -61.71 3.15
C THR A 7 1.92 -60.39 3.91
N SER A 8 2.91 -59.58 3.56
CA SER A 8 3.05 -58.19 3.99
C SER A 8 1.97 -57.32 3.31
N LYS A 9 0.98 -56.84 4.11
CA LYS A 9 0.04 -55.82 3.66
C LYS A 9 0.73 -54.46 3.67
N SER A 10 1.13 -53.98 2.50
CA SER A 10 1.51 -52.56 2.34
C SER A 10 0.29 -51.67 2.55
N LYS A 11 0.29 -50.89 3.64
CA LYS A 11 -0.65 -49.79 3.85
C LYS A 11 -0.30 -48.68 2.85
N ILE A 12 -0.96 -48.64 1.70
CA ILE A 12 -1.02 -47.45 0.84
C ILE A 12 -1.99 -46.51 1.54
N GLY A 13 -1.44 -45.64 2.40
CA GLY A 13 -2.16 -44.51 2.94
C GLY A 13 -2.37 -43.47 1.83
N THR A 14 -3.52 -43.47 1.20
CA THR A 14 -4.01 -42.34 0.41
C THR A 14 -4.16 -41.15 1.36
N MET A 15 -3.11 -40.33 1.45
CA MET A 15 -3.25 -38.99 2.01
C MET A 15 -4.12 -38.19 1.03
N THR A 16 -5.43 -38.17 1.28
CA THR A 16 -6.33 -37.20 0.65
C THR A 16 -5.87 -35.81 1.12
N LYS A 17 -5.12 -35.13 0.26
CA LYS A 17 -4.74 -33.73 0.49
C LYS A 17 -6.04 -32.95 0.65
N LYS A 18 -6.31 -32.41 1.85
CA LYS A 18 -7.42 -31.47 2.07
C LYS A 18 -7.39 -30.45 0.93
N PRO A 19 -8.52 -30.11 0.30
CA PRO A 19 -8.53 -29.09 -0.74
C PRO A 19 -7.89 -27.80 -0.16
N GLU A 20 -6.85 -27.34 -0.81
CA GLU A 20 -6.11 -26.16 -0.36
C GLU A 20 -6.96 -24.94 -0.72
N HIS A 21 -7.67 -24.38 0.27
CA HIS A 21 -8.45 -23.16 0.08
C HIS A 21 -7.56 -22.05 -0.47
N SER A 22 -8.09 -21.28 -1.40
CA SER A 22 -7.36 -20.17 -2.03
C SER A 22 -8.33 -19.02 -2.27
N GLY A 23 -7.90 -17.79 -2.00
CA GLY A 23 -8.74 -16.61 -2.18
C GLY A 23 -8.06 -15.33 -1.72
N LEU A 24 -8.83 -14.24 -1.74
CA LEU A 24 -8.43 -12.95 -1.19
C LEU A 24 -9.36 -12.58 -0.03
N LEU A 25 -8.77 -12.00 1.00
CA LEU A 25 -9.46 -11.31 2.08
C LEU A 25 -9.16 -9.81 1.97
N VAL A 26 -10.17 -8.99 2.18
CA VAL A 26 -10.02 -7.54 2.34
C VAL A 26 -10.16 -7.24 3.82
N ILE A 27 -9.06 -6.81 4.43
CA ILE A 27 -9.01 -6.53 5.86
C ILE A 27 -8.99 -5.01 6.07
N ASP A 28 -9.85 -4.50 6.95
CA ASP A 28 -9.73 -3.14 7.48
C ASP A 28 -8.65 -3.16 8.56
N LYS A 29 -7.41 -2.83 8.18
CA LYS A 29 -6.27 -2.85 9.09
C LYS A 29 -6.44 -1.79 10.18
N PRO A 30 -6.36 -2.13 11.47
CA PRO A 30 -6.38 -1.15 12.54
C PRO A 30 -5.06 -0.40 12.66
N GLN A 31 -5.09 0.73 13.37
CA GLN A 31 -3.90 1.48 13.75
C GLN A 31 -3.03 0.71 14.74
N GLY A 32 -1.73 0.99 14.75
CA GLY A 32 -0.77 0.48 15.74
C GLY A 32 -0.27 -0.94 15.50
N VAL A 33 -0.62 -1.58 14.37
CA VAL A 33 -0.11 -2.88 13.95
C VAL A 33 0.49 -2.81 12.55
N THR A 34 1.46 -3.67 12.27
CA THR A 34 2.05 -3.76 10.92
C THR A 34 1.17 -4.59 9.98
N SER A 35 1.37 -4.43 8.66
CA SER A 35 0.74 -5.30 7.66
C SER A 35 1.12 -6.79 7.86
N HIS A 36 2.30 -7.08 8.42
CA HIS A 36 2.74 -8.44 8.72
C HIS A 36 2.00 -9.04 9.93
N ASP A 37 1.60 -8.24 10.91
CA ASP A 37 0.79 -8.71 12.04
C ASP A 37 -0.59 -9.15 11.56
N VAL A 38 -1.20 -8.43 10.61
CA VAL A 38 -2.45 -8.85 9.95
C VAL A 38 -2.26 -10.15 9.17
N VAL A 39 -1.17 -10.29 8.41
CA VAL A 39 -0.85 -11.55 7.72
C VAL A 39 -0.66 -12.70 8.71
N ALA A 40 -0.07 -12.45 9.88
CA ALA A 40 0.09 -13.45 10.92
C ALA A 40 -1.27 -13.87 11.53
N ALA A 41 -2.18 -12.90 11.76
CA ALA A 41 -3.54 -13.17 12.21
C ALA A 41 -4.31 -14.06 11.21
N VAL A 42 -4.27 -13.72 9.91
CA VAL A 42 -4.89 -14.52 8.84
C VAL A 42 -4.26 -15.92 8.74
N ARG A 43 -2.94 -16.06 8.91
CA ARG A 43 -2.28 -17.37 8.97
C ARG A 43 -2.80 -18.23 10.11
N GLY A 44 -3.02 -17.61 11.28
CA GLY A 44 -3.59 -18.28 12.46
C GLY A 44 -5.02 -18.74 12.21
N ALA A 45 -5.90 -17.84 11.75
CA ALA A 45 -7.30 -18.12 11.50
C ALA A 45 -7.53 -19.23 10.43
N LEU A 46 -6.77 -19.17 9.34
CA LEU A 46 -6.89 -20.15 8.25
C LEU A 46 -6.03 -21.41 8.43
N HIS A 47 -5.18 -21.48 9.47
CA HIS A 47 -4.20 -22.55 9.67
C HIS A 47 -3.32 -22.79 8.44
N MET A 48 -2.93 -21.71 7.71
CA MET A 48 -2.21 -21.77 6.44
C MET A 48 -0.89 -21.02 6.50
N LYS A 49 0.19 -21.61 5.95
CA LYS A 49 1.50 -20.95 5.85
C LYS A 49 1.60 -19.95 4.70
N ARG A 50 0.91 -20.25 3.58
CA ARG A 50 0.99 -19.47 2.34
C ARG A 50 -0.03 -18.35 2.36
N VAL A 51 0.34 -17.23 2.98
CA VAL A 51 -0.44 -15.99 3.11
C VAL A 51 0.50 -14.80 2.88
N GLY A 52 0.03 -13.79 2.17
CA GLY A 52 0.76 -12.54 1.88
C GLY A 52 -0.21 -11.38 1.68
N HIS A 53 0.31 -10.16 1.47
CA HIS A 53 -0.51 -8.97 1.24
C HIS A 53 -0.08 -8.19 -0.01
N ALA A 54 -0.97 -7.35 -0.56
CA ALA A 54 -0.72 -6.47 -1.69
C ALA A 54 -0.57 -5.00 -1.23
N GLY A 55 0.67 -4.60 -0.99
CA GLY A 55 1.02 -3.22 -0.60
C GLY A 55 0.96 -2.97 0.89
N THR A 56 2.12 -2.65 1.45
CA THR A 56 2.30 -2.34 2.86
C THR A 56 1.49 -1.11 3.27
N LEU A 57 0.95 -1.12 4.47
CA LEU A 57 0.49 0.02 5.24
C LEU A 57 1.41 0.19 6.44
N ASP A 58 1.78 1.44 6.73
CA ASP A 58 2.54 1.80 7.92
C ASP A 58 1.75 1.48 9.20
N PRO A 59 2.40 1.33 10.37
CA PRO A 59 1.69 1.00 11.62
C PRO A 59 0.62 2.02 11.97
N MET A 60 0.89 3.31 11.81
CA MET A 60 -0.07 4.40 12.05
C MET A 60 -1.26 4.37 11.09
N ALA A 61 -1.09 3.85 9.87
CA ALA A 61 -2.12 3.85 8.84
C ALA A 61 -3.19 2.77 9.07
N THR A 62 -4.41 3.08 8.67
CA THR A 62 -5.58 2.17 8.72
C THR A 62 -6.13 1.85 7.33
N GLY A 63 -7.12 0.98 7.25
CA GLY A 63 -7.91 0.76 6.04
C GLY A 63 -7.51 -0.47 5.23
N VAL A 64 -7.87 -0.46 3.95
CA VAL A 64 -7.80 -1.62 3.06
C VAL A 64 -6.41 -2.26 3.01
N LEU A 65 -6.31 -3.49 3.48
CA LEU A 65 -5.19 -4.38 3.26
C LEU A 65 -5.69 -5.65 2.56
N VAL A 66 -5.34 -5.83 1.29
CA VAL A 66 -5.71 -7.04 0.53
C VAL A 66 -4.72 -8.15 0.87
N VAL A 67 -5.24 -9.24 1.46
CA VAL A 67 -4.48 -10.41 1.88
C VAL A 67 -4.85 -11.60 1.01
N GLY A 68 -3.86 -12.21 0.37
CA GLY A 68 -4.05 -13.42 -0.43
C GLY A 68 -3.58 -14.66 0.31
N PHE A 69 -4.30 -15.77 0.17
CA PHE A 69 -3.93 -17.06 0.74
C PHE A 69 -3.98 -18.19 -0.29
N GLY A 70 -3.24 -19.25 -0.04
CA GLY A 70 -3.11 -20.37 -0.96
C GLY A 70 -2.57 -19.94 -2.32
N ASN A 71 -3.14 -20.45 -3.40
CA ASN A 71 -2.71 -20.14 -4.76
C ASN A 71 -3.01 -18.69 -5.17
N ALA A 72 -4.00 -18.03 -4.55
CA ALA A 72 -4.35 -16.63 -4.83
C ALA A 72 -3.25 -15.64 -4.41
N THR A 73 -2.26 -16.04 -3.60
CA THR A 73 -1.08 -15.20 -3.33
C THR A 73 -0.36 -14.74 -4.60
N ARG A 74 -0.53 -15.43 -5.73
CA ARG A 74 0.03 -15.02 -7.02
C ARG A 74 -0.67 -13.78 -7.61
N LEU A 75 -1.94 -13.54 -7.25
CA LEU A 75 -2.71 -12.37 -7.68
C LEU A 75 -2.20 -11.07 -7.05
N LEU A 76 -1.56 -11.15 -5.88
CA LEU A 76 -1.05 -9.99 -5.15
C LEU A 76 -0.09 -9.13 -5.99
N ASN A 77 0.68 -9.75 -6.90
CA ASN A 77 1.59 -9.03 -7.80
C ASN A 77 0.87 -8.14 -8.82
N TYR A 78 -0.39 -8.42 -9.13
CA TYR A 78 -1.21 -7.59 -10.02
C TYR A 78 -1.92 -6.49 -9.24
N ILE A 79 -2.33 -6.79 -8.01
CA ILE A 79 -3.05 -5.85 -7.14
C ILE A 79 -2.14 -4.72 -6.65
N VAL A 80 -0.86 -5.03 -6.38
CA VAL A 80 0.09 -4.04 -5.85
C VAL A 80 0.31 -2.86 -6.80
N ASP A 81 0.14 -3.07 -8.12
CA ASP A 81 0.31 -2.06 -9.15
C ASP A 81 -0.95 -1.21 -9.39
N HIS A 82 -2.09 -1.52 -8.73
CA HIS A 82 -3.30 -0.73 -8.85
C HIS A 82 -3.20 0.62 -8.14
N ASN A 83 -3.97 1.60 -8.64
CA ASN A 83 -4.14 2.90 -7.99
C ASN A 83 -4.78 2.74 -6.62
N LYS A 84 -4.50 3.68 -5.75
CA LYS A 84 -4.96 3.69 -4.36
C LYS A 84 -5.60 5.02 -4.04
N THR A 85 -6.60 4.99 -3.17
CA THR A 85 -7.21 6.18 -2.61
C THR A 85 -7.00 6.20 -1.10
N TYR A 86 -6.64 7.37 -0.61
CA TYR A 86 -6.39 7.62 0.80
C TYR A 86 -7.20 8.80 1.27
N GLU A 87 -7.60 8.73 2.53
CA GLU A 87 -7.98 9.87 3.34
C GLU A 87 -6.83 10.13 4.32
N ALA A 88 -6.43 11.38 4.46
CA ALA A 88 -5.33 11.75 5.32
C ALA A 88 -5.58 13.10 5.98
N THR A 89 -4.97 13.30 7.14
CA THR A 89 -4.83 14.62 7.77
C THR A 89 -3.36 15.02 7.71
N ILE A 90 -3.09 16.11 7.00
CA ILE A 90 -1.77 16.74 6.90
C ILE A 90 -1.73 17.87 7.92
N ARG A 91 -0.75 17.87 8.81
CA ARG A 91 -0.46 18.97 9.72
C ARG A 91 0.71 19.78 9.18
N LEU A 92 0.51 21.07 8.99
CA LEU A 92 1.49 22.08 8.63
C LEU A 92 1.88 22.90 9.85
N GLY A 93 3.13 23.34 9.92
CA GLY A 93 3.70 24.07 11.05
C GLY A 93 4.63 23.21 11.92
N GLN A 94 4.72 21.93 11.65
CA GLN A 94 5.62 20.99 12.35
C GLN A 94 6.22 19.99 11.35
N ARG A 95 7.42 19.52 11.65
CA ARG A 95 8.11 18.42 10.93
C ARG A 95 8.45 17.29 11.89
N THR A 96 8.46 16.06 11.39
CA THR A 96 8.86 14.89 12.17
C THR A 96 9.91 14.06 11.43
N THR A 97 10.64 13.23 12.16
CA THR A 97 11.69 12.35 11.58
C THR A 97 11.13 11.32 10.60
N THR A 98 9.87 10.91 10.73
CA THR A 98 9.21 9.88 9.91
C THR A 98 8.20 10.43 8.91
N ASP A 99 8.01 11.76 8.83
CA ASP A 99 6.95 12.46 8.09
C ASP A 99 5.54 12.04 8.52
N ASP A 100 5.38 11.49 9.74
CA ASP A 100 4.11 11.12 10.36
C ASP A 100 4.13 11.30 11.89
N ALA A 101 3.00 11.04 12.55
CA ALA A 101 2.81 11.25 13.99
C ALA A 101 3.60 10.26 14.90
N GLU A 102 4.22 9.21 14.34
CA GLU A 102 5.04 8.26 15.10
C GLU A 102 6.50 8.74 15.24
N GLY A 103 6.90 9.77 14.47
CA GLY A 103 8.24 10.35 14.51
C GLY A 103 8.42 11.38 15.62
N GLU A 104 9.69 11.61 15.97
CA GLU A 104 10.07 12.71 16.85
C GLU A 104 9.93 14.04 16.11
N LEU A 105 9.49 15.10 16.83
CA LEU A 105 9.45 16.44 16.29
C LEU A 105 10.86 16.94 15.98
N LEU A 106 11.03 17.49 14.80
CA LEU A 106 12.27 18.15 14.39
C LEU A 106 12.24 19.61 14.84
N PRO A 107 13.37 20.15 15.29
CA PRO A 107 13.50 21.58 15.60
C PRO A 107 13.12 22.44 14.39
N GLY A 108 12.51 23.58 14.63
CA GLY A 108 12.11 24.54 13.62
C GLY A 108 11.53 25.81 14.24
N GLU A 109 11.42 26.86 13.44
CA GLU A 109 10.71 28.07 13.83
C GLU A 109 9.22 27.84 13.75
N TRP A 110 8.46 28.46 14.63
CA TRP A 110 7.01 28.40 14.60
C TRP A 110 6.48 29.26 13.45
N ALA A 111 5.44 28.78 12.79
CA ALA A 111 4.77 29.55 11.78
C ALA A 111 4.08 30.77 12.38
N GLU A 112 4.37 31.96 11.90
CA GLU A 112 3.69 33.18 12.30
C GLU A 112 2.35 33.37 11.59
N SER A 113 2.19 32.70 10.45
CA SER A 113 0.99 32.79 9.62
C SER A 113 0.80 31.52 8.78
N PHE A 114 -0.44 31.28 8.37
CA PHE A 114 -0.81 30.13 7.53
C PHE A 114 -1.49 30.58 6.24
N PRO A 115 -1.33 29.82 5.14
CA PRO A 115 -2.00 30.11 3.88
C PRO A 115 -3.52 29.95 4.00
N SER A 116 -4.24 30.68 3.15
CA SER A 116 -5.65 30.40 2.97
C SER A 116 -5.86 29.04 2.30
N ARG A 117 -7.05 28.46 2.48
CA ARG A 117 -7.47 27.26 1.77
C ARG A 117 -7.24 27.36 0.26
N GLN A 118 -7.63 28.49 -0.33
CA GLN A 118 -7.48 28.72 -1.77
C GLN A 118 -6.02 28.71 -2.22
N ALA A 119 -5.11 29.30 -1.45
CA ALA A 119 -3.68 29.29 -1.76
C ALA A 119 -3.10 27.86 -1.72
N VAL A 120 -3.52 27.05 -0.73
CA VAL A 120 -3.12 25.63 -0.64
C VAL A 120 -3.67 24.83 -1.82
N GLU A 121 -4.96 24.98 -2.15
CA GLU A 121 -5.59 24.27 -3.28
C GLU A 121 -4.94 24.65 -4.61
N GLN A 122 -4.59 25.91 -4.82
CA GLN A 122 -3.86 26.35 -5.99
C GLN A 122 -2.47 25.71 -6.09
N LEU A 123 -1.69 25.72 -5.00
CA LEU A 123 -0.38 25.10 -4.96
C LEU A 123 -0.47 23.59 -5.24
N ILE A 124 -1.46 22.90 -4.65
CA ILE A 124 -1.72 21.47 -4.88
C ILE A 124 -2.01 21.22 -6.36
N ALA A 125 -2.86 22.02 -6.99
CA ALA A 125 -3.20 21.87 -8.40
C ALA A 125 -1.99 22.10 -9.33
N GLU A 126 -1.13 23.05 -9.00
CA GLU A 126 0.04 23.41 -9.82
C GLU A 126 1.22 22.44 -9.64
N ARG A 127 1.47 21.92 -8.42
CA ARG A 127 2.70 21.21 -8.09
C ARG A 127 2.53 19.77 -7.64
N PHE A 128 1.35 19.38 -7.14
CA PHE A 128 1.11 18.08 -6.52
C PHE A 128 0.04 17.24 -7.22
N THR A 129 -0.42 17.67 -8.40
CA THR A 129 -1.40 16.94 -9.22
C THR A 129 -0.80 16.55 -10.57
N GLY A 130 -1.22 15.41 -11.13
CA GLY A 130 -0.65 14.86 -12.35
C GLY A 130 0.62 14.04 -12.10
N ARG A 131 1.54 14.05 -13.07
CA ARG A 131 2.83 13.34 -12.95
C ARG A 131 3.84 14.21 -12.23
N ILE A 132 4.32 13.74 -11.11
CA ILE A 132 5.32 14.42 -10.28
C ILE A 132 6.51 13.50 -9.98
N GLU A 133 7.65 14.09 -9.63
CA GLU A 133 8.80 13.37 -9.09
C GLU A 133 8.74 13.45 -7.55
N GLN A 134 8.83 12.31 -6.88
CA GLN A 134 8.75 12.23 -5.42
C GLN A 134 9.98 11.51 -4.85
N VAL A 135 10.62 12.10 -3.87
CA VAL A 135 11.66 11.45 -3.06
C VAL A 135 10.96 10.70 -1.91
N PRO A 136 11.03 9.36 -1.89
CA PRO A 136 10.40 8.59 -0.84
C PRO A 136 10.98 8.89 0.55
N ASN A 137 10.21 8.64 1.61
CA ASN A 137 10.72 8.70 2.97
C ASN A 137 11.77 7.58 3.20
N VAL A 138 12.82 7.88 3.96
CA VAL A 138 13.87 6.90 4.32
C VAL A 138 13.32 5.73 5.14
N TYR A 139 12.27 5.96 5.93
CA TYR A 139 11.53 4.92 6.64
C TYR A 139 10.55 4.17 5.73
N SER A 140 11.07 3.62 4.62
CA SER A 140 10.28 2.92 3.61
C SER A 140 10.81 1.50 3.35
N ALA A 141 9.98 0.66 2.71
CA ALA A 141 10.36 -0.71 2.33
C ALA A 141 11.25 -0.78 1.08
N ILE A 142 11.72 0.35 0.56
CA ILE A 142 12.60 0.43 -0.59
C ILE A 142 13.92 -0.26 -0.27
N LYS A 143 14.43 -1.03 -1.23
CA LYS A 143 15.74 -1.67 -1.09
C LYS A 143 16.85 -0.82 -1.70
N VAL A 144 17.83 -0.49 -0.89
CA VAL A 144 19.09 0.15 -1.28
C VAL A 144 20.19 -0.89 -1.08
N ASN A 145 20.89 -1.27 -2.13
CA ASN A 145 21.95 -2.29 -2.10
C ASN A 145 21.52 -3.64 -1.46
N GLY A 146 20.23 -4.01 -1.61
CA GLY A 146 19.69 -5.28 -1.10
C GLY A 146 19.12 -5.21 0.32
N GLN A 147 19.41 -4.16 1.11
CA GLN A 147 18.83 -3.88 2.42
C GLN A 147 17.67 -2.90 2.30
N ARG A 148 16.72 -2.95 3.23
CA ARG A 148 15.59 -2.00 3.24
C ARG A 148 16.09 -0.65 3.76
N ALA A 149 15.62 0.46 3.16
CA ALA A 149 15.96 1.82 3.61
C ALA A 149 15.61 2.02 5.09
N TYR A 150 14.47 1.51 5.54
CA TYR A 150 14.03 1.50 6.92
C TYR A 150 15.03 0.83 7.89
N ASP A 151 15.62 -0.33 7.52
CA ASP A 151 16.59 -1.03 8.37
C ASP A 151 17.88 -0.20 8.47
N LEU A 152 18.33 0.39 7.35
CA LEU A 152 19.50 1.27 7.31
C LEU A 152 19.31 2.54 8.13
N ALA A 153 18.13 3.18 8.03
CA ALA A 153 17.82 4.39 8.80
C ALA A 153 17.83 4.13 10.32
N ARG A 154 17.29 2.97 10.75
CA ARG A 154 17.37 2.55 12.17
C ARG A 154 18.77 2.28 12.66
N GLU A 155 19.67 1.85 11.79
CA GLU A 155 21.08 1.67 12.08
C GLU A 155 21.86 3.01 12.09
N GLY A 156 21.17 4.14 11.88
CA GLY A 156 21.78 5.47 11.84
C GLY A 156 22.64 5.71 10.58
N LYS A 157 22.43 4.94 9.51
CA LYS A 157 23.14 5.10 8.25
C LYS A 157 22.43 6.13 7.37
N ASP A 158 23.20 7.01 6.76
CA ASP A 158 22.68 7.92 5.75
C ASP A 158 22.16 7.14 4.54
N VAL A 159 20.91 7.37 4.18
CA VAL A 159 20.23 6.73 3.05
C VAL A 159 19.78 7.80 2.07
N GLU A 160 20.48 7.93 0.98
CA GLU A 160 20.05 8.78 -0.13
C GLU A 160 19.09 8.02 -1.03
N LEU A 161 17.85 8.48 -1.13
CA LEU A 161 16.83 7.93 -2.02
C LEU A 161 16.66 8.84 -3.24
N LYS A 162 16.62 8.21 -4.41
CA LYS A 162 16.39 8.94 -5.67
C LYS A 162 14.90 9.23 -5.84
N ALA A 163 14.62 10.40 -6.41
CA ALA A 163 13.29 10.76 -6.86
C ALA A 163 12.73 9.71 -7.85
N ARG A 164 11.43 9.48 -7.80
CA ARG A 164 10.71 8.52 -8.63
C ARG A 164 9.45 9.14 -9.19
N PRO A 165 9.12 8.89 -10.46
CA PRO A 165 7.89 9.38 -11.03
C PRO A 165 6.69 8.65 -10.40
N VAL A 166 5.72 9.43 -9.95
CA VAL A 166 4.40 8.97 -9.50
C VAL A 166 3.33 9.82 -10.15
N THR A 167 2.10 9.33 -10.15
CA THR A 167 0.96 10.07 -10.69
C THR A 167 -0.06 10.28 -9.59
N ILE A 168 -0.43 11.52 -9.35
CA ILE A 168 -1.50 11.93 -8.44
C ILE A 168 -2.70 12.27 -9.33
N GLU A 169 -3.73 11.40 -9.30
CA GLU A 169 -4.95 11.58 -10.10
C GLU A 169 -5.88 12.60 -9.46
N GLU A 170 -5.87 12.64 -8.12
CA GLU A 170 -6.73 13.49 -7.32
C GLU A 170 -6.00 13.86 -6.03
N PHE A 171 -6.04 15.13 -5.67
CA PHE A 171 -5.59 15.63 -4.37
C PHE A 171 -6.51 16.75 -3.93
N ASN A 172 -7.58 16.39 -3.21
CA ASN A 172 -8.64 17.31 -2.82
C ASN A 172 -8.56 17.64 -1.34
N VAL A 173 -8.61 18.94 -1.00
CA VAL A 173 -8.74 19.44 0.37
C VAL A 173 -10.22 19.43 0.75
N ARG A 174 -10.60 18.56 1.68
CA ARG A 174 -11.98 18.45 2.18
C ARG A 174 -12.28 19.50 3.24
N GLN A 175 -11.36 19.65 4.18
CA GLN A 175 -11.51 20.58 5.31
C GLN A 175 -10.16 21.18 5.68
N VAL A 176 -10.20 22.41 6.18
CA VAL A 176 -9.05 23.10 6.75
C VAL A 176 -9.40 23.50 8.17
N ARG A 177 -8.51 23.23 9.11
CA ARG A 177 -8.60 23.62 10.51
C ARG A 177 -7.35 24.38 10.90
N TYR A 178 -7.52 25.43 11.68
CA TYR A 178 -6.44 26.18 12.30
C TYR A 178 -6.58 26.06 13.80
N GLY A 179 -5.49 25.93 14.52
CA GLY A 179 -5.51 25.79 15.97
C GLY A 179 -4.11 25.64 16.55
N TYR A 180 -4.03 25.07 17.70
CA TYR A 180 -2.81 24.86 18.45
C TYR A 180 -2.60 23.39 18.75
N THR A 181 -1.36 22.98 18.90
CA THR A 181 -0.98 21.65 19.39
C THR A 181 0.16 21.79 20.39
N HIS A 182 0.33 20.80 21.25
CA HIS A 182 1.50 20.75 22.14
C HIS A 182 2.80 20.70 21.32
N SER A 183 3.79 21.48 21.78
CA SER A 183 5.08 21.61 21.10
C SER A 183 6.07 20.49 21.43
N ASP A 184 5.73 19.55 22.31
CA ASP A 184 6.59 18.52 22.83
C ASP A 184 6.45 17.16 22.14
N ARG A 185 5.34 16.94 21.38
CA ARG A 185 5.11 15.65 20.69
C ARG A 185 4.33 15.79 19.39
N ALA A 186 4.73 15.01 18.40
CA ALA A 186 3.97 14.83 17.17
C ALA A 186 2.62 14.13 17.43
N GLY A 187 1.62 14.42 16.61
CA GLY A 187 0.29 13.79 16.70
C GLY A 187 -0.54 14.17 17.93
N ALA A 188 -0.10 15.13 18.75
CA ALA A 188 -0.93 15.70 19.81
C ALA A 188 -2.22 16.29 19.24
N GLU A 189 -3.31 16.25 20.01
CA GLU A 189 -4.61 16.73 19.59
C GLU A 189 -4.59 18.23 19.22
N LEU A 190 -5.39 18.58 18.21
CA LEU A 190 -5.59 19.98 17.82
C LEU A 190 -6.57 20.63 18.79
N VAL A 191 -6.12 21.68 19.48
CA VAL A 191 -6.91 22.43 20.47
C VAL A 191 -7.33 23.77 19.88
N GLY A 192 -8.56 24.22 20.18
CA GLY A 192 -9.08 25.50 19.72
C GLY A 192 -9.32 25.57 18.21
N ALA A 193 -9.56 24.42 17.57
CA ALA A 193 -9.76 24.34 16.13
C ALA A 193 -10.98 25.16 15.67
N VAL A 194 -10.74 26.03 14.69
CA VAL A 194 -11.79 26.76 13.96
C VAL A 194 -11.83 26.23 12.54
N VAL A 195 -13.02 25.80 12.08
CA VAL A 195 -13.22 25.44 10.68
C VAL A 195 -13.26 26.74 9.87
N ALA A 196 -12.23 26.97 9.06
CA ALA A 196 -12.19 28.13 8.17
C ALA A 196 -12.92 27.80 6.87
N GLU A 197 -14.18 28.25 6.74
CA GLU A 197 -14.94 28.09 5.49
C GLU A 197 -14.58 29.11 4.41
N LYS A 198 -14.07 30.28 4.78
CA LYS A 198 -13.61 31.34 3.87
C LYS A 198 -12.57 32.22 4.55
N ALA A 199 -11.31 31.99 4.24
CA ALA A 199 -10.31 33.04 4.37
C ALA A 199 -10.15 33.67 2.98
N SER A 200 -10.45 34.95 2.88
CA SER A 200 -10.23 35.73 1.66
C SER A 200 -8.74 35.98 1.48
N ASP A 201 -8.28 35.74 0.26
CA ASP A 201 -7.08 36.33 -0.34
C ASP A 201 -5.79 36.35 0.48
N GLY A 202 -5.15 35.21 0.62
CA GLY A 202 -3.77 35.16 1.13
C GLY A 202 -3.62 34.42 2.46
N TRP A 203 -2.57 34.79 3.17
CA TRP A 203 -2.22 34.20 4.45
C TRP A 203 -3.14 34.67 5.58
N ILE A 204 -3.57 33.73 6.42
CA ILE A 204 -4.26 34.08 7.67
C ILE A 204 -3.21 34.57 8.65
N ALA A 205 -3.29 35.88 8.96
CA ALA A 205 -2.39 36.49 9.92
C ALA A 205 -2.75 36.07 11.36
N ASN A 206 -1.71 35.76 12.12
CA ASN A 206 -1.68 35.87 13.58
C ASN A 206 -2.59 34.94 14.38
N ILE A 207 -2.16 33.71 14.52
CA ILE A 207 -2.56 32.87 15.65
C ILE A 207 -1.49 33.09 16.75
N ALA A 208 -1.78 33.87 17.79
CA ALA A 208 -0.83 34.15 18.85
C ALA A 208 -0.44 32.85 19.58
N PRO A 209 0.85 32.59 19.82
CA PRO A 209 1.25 31.40 20.54
C PRO A 209 0.71 31.40 21.98
N HIS A 210 0.23 30.25 22.42
CA HIS A 210 -0.05 29.97 23.82
C HIS A 210 1.18 29.36 24.48
N GLU A 211 1.36 29.57 25.79
CA GLU A 211 2.45 28.91 26.54
C GLU A 211 2.38 27.40 26.28
N ASP A 212 3.52 26.78 25.88
CA ASP A 212 3.68 25.36 25.55
C ASP A 212 2.86 24.84 24.35
N MET A 213 2.26 25.72 23.57
CA MET A 213 1.46 25.35 22.40
C MET A 213 1.96 26.05 21.12
N GLN A 214 2.07 25.27 20.06
CA GLN A 214 2.49 25.73 18.75
C GLN A 214 1.29 25.86 17.81
N PRO A 215 1.16 27.00 17.08
CA PRO A 215 0.13 27.13 16.06
C PRO A 215 0.36 26.15 14.91
N VAL A 216 -0.71 25.57 14.39
CA VAL A 216 -0.69 24.62 13.28
C VAL A 216 -1.93 24.78 12.40
N MET A 217 -1.80 24.30 11.17
CA MET A 217 -2.90 24.15 10.22
C MET A 217 -3.06 22.68 9.87
N GLU A 218 -4.27 22.16 9.93
CA GLU A 218 -4.59 20.80 9.48
C GLU A 218 -5.45 20.81 8.22
N LEU A 219 -5.07 19.94 7.30
CA LEU A 219 -5.77 19.69 6.05
C LEU A 219 -6.30 18.26 6.05
N ASP A 220 -7.62 18.09 6.07
CA ASP A 220 -8.20 16.79 5.75
C ASP A 220 -8.30 16.67 4.24
N VAL A 221 -7.67 15.67 3.69
CA VAL A 221 -7.51 15.50 2.24
C VAL A 221 -7.95 14.13 1.77
N THR A 222 -8.35 14.07 0.49
CA THR A 222 -8.48 12.81 -0.26
C THR A 222 -7.44 12.79 -1.37
N VAL A 223 -6.65 11.71 -1.44
CA VAL A 223 -5.61 11.54 -2.46
C VAL A 223 -5.84 10.23 -3.22
N THR A 224 -5.98 10.32 -4.54
CA THR A 224 -5.96 9.15 -5.44
C THR A 224 -4.69 9.17 -6.26
N CYS A 225 -3.91 8.07 -6.19
CA CYS A 225 -2.57 8.05 -6.76
C CYS A 225 -2.16 6.67 -7.29
N SER A 226 -1.14 6.67 -8.14
CA SER A 226 -0.51 5.46 -8.66
C SER A 226 0.19 4.65 -7.57
N ALA A 227 0.51 3.40 -7.89
CA ALA A 227 1.37 2.58 -7.05
C ALA A 227 2.75 3.23 -6.83
N GLY A 228 3.31 3.03 -5.64
CA GLY A 228 4.63 3.58 -5.28
C GLY A 228 4.61 5.00 -4.72
N THR A 229 3.45 5.65 -4.65
CA THR A 229 3.30 6.97 -4.02
C THR A 229 3.34 6.84 -2.49
N TYR A 230 4.06 7.76 -1.86
CA TYR A 230 4.17 7.90 -0.40
C TYR A 230 3.39 9.15 0.04
N ILE A 231 2.26 8.95 0.73
CA ILE A 231 1.42 10.06 1.19
C ILE A 231 2.15 10.89 2.25
N ARG A 232 3.00 10.26 3.08
CA ARG A 232 3.90 10.97 4.02
C ARG A 232 4.82 11.96 3.31
N ALA A 233 5.41 11.56 2.19
CA ALA A 233 6.25 12.45 1.42
C ALA A 233 5.44 13.60 0.77
N LEU A 234 4.17 13.39 0.37
CA LEU A 234 3.31 14.50 -0.09
C LEU A 234 3.08 15.52 1.01
N ALA A 235 2.87 15.08 2.26
CA ALA A 235 2.70 15.98 3.40
C ALA A 235 3.96 16.79 3.70
N ARG A 236 5.13 16.13 3.69
CA ARG A 236 6.44 16.77 3.84
C ARG A 236 6.67 17.81 2.73
N ASP A 237 6.56 17.38 1.48
CA ASP A 237 6.88 18.19 0.32
C ASP A 237 5.95 19.42 0.21
N LEU A 238 4.65 19.24 0.53
CA LEU A 238 3.69 20.36 0.61
C LEU A 238 4.07 21.35 1.71
N GLY A 239 4.45 20.85 2.88
CA GLY A 239 4.92 21.68 3.98
C GLY A 239 6.22 22.42 3.65
N GLU A 240 7.14 21.81 2.92
CA GLU A 240 8.38 22.42 2.45
C GLU A 240 8.11 23.53 1.42
N GLU A 241 7.25 23.30 0.43
CA GLU A 241 6.88 24.33 -0.57
C GLU A 241 6.20 25.54 0.07
N LEU A 242 5.48 25.35 1.18
CA LEU A 242 4.87 26.42 1.93
C LEU A 242 5.81 27.08 2.95
N GLY A 243 7.01 26.54 3.16
CA GLY A 243 7.96 27.03 4.19
C GLY A 243 7.53 26.75 5.63
N LEU A 244 6.57 25.87 5.85
CA LEU A 244 5.96 25.58 7.16
C LEU A 244 6.45 24.28 7.77
N GLY A 245 6.97 23.35 6.92
CA GLY A 245 7.08 21.94 7.28
C GLY A 245 5.71 21.26 7.35
N GLY A 246 5.72 19.93 7.26
CA GLY A 246 4.50 19.14 7.24
C GLY A 246 4.73 17.67 7.55
N HIS A 247 3.72 17.03 8.16
CA HIS A 247 3.67 15.59 8.40
C HIS A 247 2.23 15.09 8.45
N LEU A 248 2.04 13.77 8.45
CA LEU A 248 0.71 13.16 8.60
C LEU A 248 0.37 12.94 10.08
N THR A 249 -0.83 13.33 10.47
CA THR A 249 -1.41 12.95 11.78
C THR A 249 -2.41 11.79 11.64
N MET A 250 -2.98 11.57 10.45
CA MET A 250 -3.87 10.46 10.14
C MET A 250 -3.66 9.98 8.71
N LEU A 251 -3.75 8.66 8.51
CA LEU A 251 -3.72 8.05 7.19
C LEU A 251 -4.65 6.84 7.14
N ARG A 252 -5.60 6.84 6.21
CA ARG A 252 -6.51 5.74 5.95
C ARG A 252 -6.56 5.41 4.47
N ARG A 253 -6.19 4.19 4.09
CA ARG A 253 -6.35 3.72 2.72
C ARG A 253 -7.76 3.21 2.51
N THR A 254 -8.58 3.94 1.77
CA THR A 254 -9.99 3.60 1.53
C THR A 254 -10.18 2.67 0.34
N ARG A 255 -9.21 2.63 -0.60
CA ARG A 255 -9.31 1.83 -1.82
C ARG A 255 -7.95 1.36 -2.35
N VAL A 256 -7.92 0.16 -2.93
CA VAL A 256 -6.84 -0.41 -3.74
C VAL A 256 -7.46 -1.04 -4.98
N GLY A 257 -7.34 -0.41 -6.15
CA GLY A 257 -8.00 -0.86 -7.37
C GLY A 257 -9.51 -0.98 -7.18
N ARG A 258 -10.04 -2.19 -7.24
CA ARG A 258 -11.47 -2.50 -7.03
C ARG A 258 -11.82 -2.81 -5.58
N PHE A 259 -10.83 -2.97 -4.71
CA PHE A 259 -11.05 -3.28 -3.29
C PHE A 259 -11.25 -2.00 -2.49
N SER A 260 -12.35 -1.90 -1.76
CA SER A 260 -12.74 -0.72 -0.97
C SER A 260 -13.13 -1.13 0.44
N VAL A 261 -12.96 -0.24 1.42
CA VAL A 261 -13.47 -0.43 2.79
C VAL A 261 -14.99 -0.61 2.87
N ASN A 262 -15.72 -0.19 1.83
CA ASN A 262 -17.19 -0.28 1.77
C ASN A 262 -17.71 -1.57 1.14
N MET A 263 -16.85 -2.54 0.82
CA MET A 263 -17.28 -3.83 0.30
C MET A 263 -17.97 -4.65 1.41
N PRO A 264 -19.01 -5.44 1.07
CA PRO A 264 -19.81 -6.17 2.09
C PRO A 264 -19.02 -7.26 2.81
N ASN A 265 -17.92 -7.75 2.23
CA ASN A 265 -17.08 -8.81 2.78
C ASN A 265 -15.76 -8.32 3.37
N VAL A 266 -15.67 -7.03 3.71
CA VAL A 266 -14.51 -6.49 4.45
C VAL A 266 -14.53 -7.05 5.86
N MET A 267 -13.42 -7.63 6.27
CA MET A 267 -13.23 -8.14 7.63
C MET A 267 -12.57 -7.09 8.48
N SER A 268 -13.17 -6.77 9.61
CA SER A 268 -12.60 -5.89 10.62
C SER A 268 -11.55 -6.63 11.45
N ALA A 269 -10.62 -5.84 11.99
CA ALA A 269 -9.61 -6.30 12.93
C ALA A 269 -9.32 -5.19 13.94
N HIS A 270 -8.82 -5.57 15.11
CA HIS A 270 -8.37 -4.63 16.13
C HIS A 270 -6.94 -4.92 16.58
N ALA A 271 -6.32 -3.93 17.22
CA ALA A 271 -5.01 -4.08 17.82
C ALA A 271 -5.14 -4.55 19.27
N GLU A 272 -4.40 -5.59 19.64
CA GLU A 272 -4.30 -6.08 21.02
C GLU A 272 -2.86 -6.03 21.48
N SER A 273 -2.60 -5.39 22.61
CA SER A 273 -1.27 -5.36 23.23
C SER A 273 -0.98 -6.68 23.94
N LYS A 274 0.14 -7.29 23.64
CA LYS A 274 0.59 -8.53 24.28
C LYS A 274 1.99 -8.37 24.82
N THR A 275 2.13 -8.65 26.13
CA THR A 275 3.42 -8.74 26.80
C THR A 275 3.92 -10.19 26.78
N PHE A 276 5.16 -10.38 26.44
CA PHE A 276 5.83 -11.68 26.43
C PHE A 276 7.31 -11.52 26.78
N THR A 277 7.90 -12.57 27.30
CA THR A 277 9.35 -12.60 27.55
C THR A 277 10.07 -12.98 26.26
N ASN A 278 10.99 -12.13 25.80
CA ASN A 278 11.82 -12.39 24.62
C ASN A 278 12.92 -13.45 24.94
N ARG A 279 13.70 -13.82 23.91
CA ARG A 279 14.78 -14.82 24.06
C ARG A 279 15.91 -14.39 25.03
N GLU A 280 16.00 -13.10 25.30
CA GLU A 280 17.00 -12.49 26.21
C GLU A 280 16.47 -12.35 27.62
N GLY A 281 15.26 -12.87 27.92
CA GLY A 281 14.64 -12.84 29.24
C GLY A 281 13.97 -11.51 29.58
N MET A 282 13.84 -10.56 28.65
CA MET A 282 13.21 -9.27 28.92
C MET A 282 11.71 -9.33 28.57
N GLU A 283 10.90 -8.67 29.39
CA GLU A 283 9.49 -8.43 29.04
C GLU A 283 9.38 -7.39 27.92
N VAL A 284 8.72 -7.76 26.85
CA VAL A 284 8.46 -6.90 25.68
C VAL A 284 6.97 -6.87 25.43
N THR A 285 6.40 -5.67 25.38
CA THR A 285 5.01 -5.43 24.99
C THR A 285 4.97 -4.96 23.54
N ARG A 286 4.17 -5.63 22.71
CA ARG A 286 3.92 -5.20 21.33
C ARG A 286 2.49 -5.49 20.93
N ASN A 287 1.99 -4.67 20.01
CA ASN A 287 0.68 -4.88 19.42
C ASN A 287 0.70 -6.03 18.42
N ARG A 288 -0.41 -6.76 18.37
CA ARG A 288 -0.73 -7.75 17.35
C ARG A 288 -2.09 -7.43 16.74
N ALA A 289 -2.31 -7.82 15.50
CA ALA A 289 -3.64 -7.78 14.90
C ALA A 289 -4.45 -9.00 15.35
N VAL A 290 -5.73 -8.77 15.65
CA VAL A 290 -6.73 -9.80 15.94
C VAL A 290 -7.89 -9.57 14.97
N LEU A 291 -8.29 -10.62 14.24
CA LEU A 291 -9.45 -10.56 13.34
C LEU A 291 -10.72 -10.69 14.17
N ASP A 292 -11.72 -9.83 13.92
CA ASP A 292 -12.96 -9.78 14.70
C ASP A 292 -13.83 -11.00 14.46
N ASP A 293 -13.73 -11.64 13.28
CA ASP A 293 -14.45 -12.84 12.90
C ASP A 293 -13.49 -13.94 12.37
N ALA A 294 -12.52 -14.30 13.19
CA ALA A 294 -11.44 -15.23 12.81
C ALA A 294 -11.96 -16.64 12.45
N ASP A 295 -12.99 -17.11 13.17
CA ASP A 295 -13.56 -18.47 13.00
C ASP A 295 -14.28 -18.62 11.65
N HIS A 296 -14.86 -17.53 11.11
CA HIS A 296 -15.55 -17.47 9.82
C HIS A 296 -14.73 -16.75 8.73
N ALA A 297 -13.42 -16.69 8.88
CA ALA A 297 -12.55 -15.95 7.94
C ALA A 297 -12.72 -16.39 6.47
N LEU A 298 -13.08 -17.63 6.20
CA LEU A 298 -13.35 -18.11 4.85
C LEU A 298 -14.64 -17.57 4.24
N ASP A 299 -15.63 -17.21 5.06
CA ASP A 299 -16.92 -16.67 4.59
C ASP A 299 -16.76 -15.24 4.06
N HIS A 300 -15.75 -14.51 4.55
CA HIS A 300 -15.37 -13.20 4.05
C HIS A 300 -14.50 -13.26 2.77
N ALA A 301 -14.01 -14.45 2.40
CA ALA A 301 -13.07 -14.59 1.32
C ALA A 301 -13.72 -14.50 -0.07
N LEU A 302 -13.11 -13.73 -0.96
CA LEU A 302 -13.37 -13.84 -2.38
C LEU A 302 -12.77 -15.15 -2.89
N ASP A 303 -13.56 -15.95 -3.59
CA ASP A 303 -13.10 -17.17 -4.24
C ASP A 303 -12.04 -16.87 -5.32
N PRO A 304 -11.34 -17.88 -5.86
CA PRO A 304 -10.28 -17.65 -6.83
C PRO A 304 -10.73 -16.93 -8.12
N VAL A 305 -11.99 -17.13 -8.58
CA VAL A 305 -12.51 -16.48 -9.79
C VAL A 305 -12.84 -15.02 -9.51
N ALA A 306 -13.58 -14.74 -8.45
CA ALA A 306 -13.89 -13.38 -8.01
C ALA A 306 -12.59 -12.61 -7.70
N SER A 307 -11.63 -13.27 -7.06
CA SER A 307 -10.29 -12.72 -6.78
C SER A 307 -9.54 -12.33 -8.06
N ALA A 308 -9.54 -13.20 -9.07
CA ALA A 308 -8.90 -12.92 -10.34
C ALA A 308 -9.60 -11.78 -11.10
N ALA A 309 -10.95 -11.79 -11.14
CA ALA A 309 -11.75 -10.75 -11.80
C ALA A 309 -11.56 -9.37 -11.15
N ALA A 310 -11.37 -9.33 -9.83
CA ALA A 310 -11.08 -8.09 -9.10
C ALA A 310 -9.64 -7.60 -9.29
N SER A 311 -8.71 -8.51 -9.62
CA SER A 311 -7.27 -8.22 -9.68
C SER A 311 -6.77 -7.88 -11.07
N MET A 312 -7.42 -8.39 -12.13
CA MET A 312 -6.96 -8.24 -13.51
C MET A 312 -8.11 -8.34 -14.51
N SER A 313 -7.84 -7.98 -15.77
CA SER A 313 -8.77 -8.20 -16.88
C SER A 313 -8.91 -9.69 -17.18
N MET A 314 -10.14 -10.13 -17.39
CA MET A 314 -10.51 -11.52 -17.67
C MET A 314 -10.74 -11.70 -19.18
N LEU A 315 -10.25 -12.80 -19.73
CA LEU A 315 -10.58 -13.25 -21.08
C LEU A 315 -11.33 -14.58 -20.98
N ALA A 316 -12.53 -14.63 -21.55
CA ALA A 316 -13.26 -15.87 -21.68
C ALA A 316 -12.62 -16.71 -22.81
N VAL A 317 -12.43 -17.99 -22.54
CA VAL A 317 -11.90 -18.97 -23.50
C VAL A 317 -12.80 -20.20 -23.50
N SER A 318 -12.86 -20.92 -24.64
CA SER A 318 -13.54 -22.19 -24.76
C SER A 318 -12.84 -23.30 -23.95
N GLU A 319 -13.54 -24.40 -23.73
CA GLU A 319 -12.95 -25.58 -23.04
C GLU A 319 -11.71 -26.13 -23.77
N GLN A 320 -11.74 -26.11 -25.12
CA GLN A 320 -10.60 -26.58 -25.94
C GLN A 320 -9.39 -25.64 -25.76
N GLU A 321 -9.58 -24.33 -25.88
CA GLU A 321 -8.51 -23.37 -25.66
C GLU A 321 -7.95 -23.46 -24.23
N ALA A 322 -8.80 -23.71 -23.24
CA ALA A 322 -8.36 -23.91 -21.86
C ALA A 322 -7.54 -25.20 -21.69
N ALA A 323 -7.87 -26.28 -22.42
CA ALA A 323 -7.12 -27.51 -22.44
C ALA A 323 -5.75 -27.32 -23.12
N ASP A 324 -5.72 -26.63 -24.25
CA ASP A 324 -4.50 -26.32 -24.98
C ASP A 324 -3.53 -25.46 -24.16
N LEU A 325 -4.08 -24.44 -23.47
CA LEU A 325 -3.31 -23.61 -22.55
C LEU A 325 -2.72 -24.38 -21.36
N ARG A 326 -3.42 -25.41 -20.87
CA ARG A 326 -2.91 -26.29 -19.81
C ARG A 326 -1.78 -27.18 -20.31
N SER A 327 -1.96 -27.84 -21.47
CA SER A 327 -0.98 -28.74 -22.07
C SER A 327 0.29 -27.98 -22.47
N ASP A 328 0.19 -26.78 -23.03
CA ASP A 328 1.35 -25.93 -23.35
C ASP A 328 2.10 -25.48 -22.10
N ALA A 329 1.40 -25.22 -21.01
CA ALA A 329 2.02 -24.91 -19.72
C ALA A 329 2.76 -26.10 -19.13
N GLU A 330 2.21 -27.32 -19.24
CA GLU A 330 2.84 -28.57 -18.78
C GLU A 330 4.06 -28.92 -19.61
N SER A 331 3.97 -28.82 -20.93
CA SER A 331 5.10 -29.09 -21.85
C SER A 331 6.27 -28.12 -21.62
N ARG A 332 6.00 -26.84 -21.37
CA ARG A 332 7.04 -25.87 -21.03
C ARG A 332 7.64 -26.08 -19.65
N MET A 333 6.90 -26.61 -18.67
CA MET A 333 7.45 -26.97 -17.36
C MET A 333 8.41 -28.15 -17.45
N THR A 334 8.18 -29.09 -18.36
CA THR A 334 9.05 -30.29 -18.55
C THR A 334 10.34 -29.94 -19.26
N TYR A 335 10.37 -28.92 -20.12
CA TYR A 335 11.54 -28.55 -20.94
C TYR A 335 12.47 -27.53 -20.28
N VAL A 336 12.13 -26.90 -19.14
CA VAL A 336 12.96 -25.89 -18.49
C VAL A 336 13.51 -26.38 -17.15
N ARG A 337 14.51 -27.25 -17.23
CA ARG A 337 15.68 -27.27 -16.36
C ARG A 337 16.91 -27.31 -17.28
N PRO A 338 17.72 -26.25 -17.39
CA PRO A 338 18.50 -25.66 -16.34
C PRO A 338 18.80 -24.14 -16.48
N ARG A 339 19.31 -23.59 -15.40
CA ARG A 339 20.06 -22.33 -15.21
C ARG A 339 19.29 -21.04 -15.03
N ARG A 340 19.47 -20.51 -13.82
CA ARG A 340 19.20 -19.16 -13.34
C ARG A 340 19.45 -18.08 -14.40
N ARG A 341 18.37 -17.44 -14.85
CA ARG A 341 18.28 -16.02 -15.17
C ARG A 341 16.82 -15.61 -15.39
N THR A 342 16.42 -14.60 -14.66
CA THR A 342 15.19 -13.81 -14.69
C THR A 342 14.48 -13.73 -16.04
N LEU A 343 13.38 -14.48 -16.17
CA LEU A 343 12.29 -14.16 -17.11
C LEU A 343 10.96 -14.37 -16.37
N ARG A 344 10.17 -13.31 -16.28
CA ARG A 344 8.81 -13.35 -15.72
C ARG A 344 7.96 -14.33 -16.53
N LYS A 345 7.53 -15.43 -15.92
CA LYS A 345 6.66 -16.43 -16.56
C LYS A 345 5.23 -15.89 -16.64
N PRO A 346 4.50 -16.12 -17.74
CA PRO A 346 3.06 -15.88 -17.77
C PRO A 346 2.36 -16.83 -16.79
N THR A 347 1.51 -16.29 -15.93
CA THR A 347 0.72 -17.08 -14.98
C THR A 347 -0.59 -17.44 -15.66
N ILE A 348 -0.78 -18.75 -15.94
CA ILE A 348 -2.03 -19.29 -16.46
C ILE A 348 -2.80 -19.88 -15.27
N TRP A 349 -4.03 -19.42 -15.08
CA TRP A 349 -4.95 -19.96 -14.10
C TRP A 349 -5.95 -20.87 -14.79
N SER A 350 -5.93 -22.16 -14.46
CA SER A 350 -7.02 -23.06 -14.79
C SER A 350 -7.76 -23.43 -13.52
N LEU A 351 -9.04 -23.29 -13.52
CA LEU A 351 -9.91 -23.67 -12.43
C LEU A 351 -10.42 -25.09 -12.64
N SER A 352 -10.55 -25.84 -11.54
CA SER A 352 -11.05 -27.22 -11.55
C SER A 352 -12.41 -27.34 -12.23
N SER A 353 -12.74 -28.53 -12.66
CA SER A 353 -13.74 -29.01 -13.60
C SER A 353 -15.17 -28.45 -13.60
N ASN A 354 -15.49 -27.46 -12.77
CA ASN A 354 -16.83 -26.83 -12.72
C ASN A 354 -16.88 -25.36 -13.20
N VAL A 355 -15.77 -24.78 -13.66
CA VAL A 355 -15.74 -23.39 -14.12
C VAL A 355 -15.23 -23.34 -15.56
N ARG A 356 -16.08 -22.92 -16.47
CA ARG A 356 -15.86 -22.91 -17.94
C ARG A 356 -14.98 -21.78 -18.47
N ASN A 357 -14.21 -21.10 -17.63
CA ASN A 357 -13.42 -19.94 -18.04
C ASN A 357 -11.95 -20.06 -17.63
N ALA A 358 -11.03 -19.77 -18.56
CA ALA A 358 -9.61 -19.56 -18.26
C ALA A 358 -9.28 -18.07 -18.30
N VAL A 359 -8.34 -17.65 -17.46
CA VAL A 359 -7.98 -16.24 -17.27
C VAL A 359 -6.62 -15.97 -17.90
N ARG A 360 -6.55 -15.03 -18.83
CA ARG A 360 -5.30 -14.46 -19.34
C ARG A 360 -5.10 -13.05 -18.78
N PRO A 361 -3.90 -12.69 -18.29
CA PRO A 361 -3.60 -11.30 -17.99
C PRO A 361 -3.53 -10.50 -19.30
N ASN A 362 -4.27 -9.40 -19.38
CA ASN A 362 -4.18 -8.46 -20.50
C ASN A 362 -2.88 -7.65 -20.33
N ARG A 363 -1.93 -7.83 -21.23
CA ARG A 363 -0.77 -6.93 -21.32
C ARG A 363 -1.24 -5.67 -22.04
N SER A 364 -1.46 -4.59 -21.33
CA SER A 364 -1.47 -3.26 -21.95
C SER A 364 -0.10 -3.04 -22.57
N ARG A 365 -0.06 -3.02 -23.89
CA ARG A 365 1.12 -2.62 -24.65
C ARG A 365 1.30 -1.12 -24.48
N TYR A 366 2.24 -0.71 -23.68
CA TYR A 366 2.91 0.56 -23.92
C TYR A 366 3.98 0.30 -24.99
N SER A 367 3.61 0.43 -26.25
CA SER A 367 4.55 0.59 -27.35
C SER A 367 4.93 2.06 -27.40
N THR A 368 6.05 2.41 -26.84
CA THR A 368 6.78 3.62 -27.21
C THR A 368 7.54 3.29 -28.48
N GLU A 369 6.98 3.57 -29.64
CA GLU A 369 7.77 3.77 -30.84
C GLU A 369 8.41 5.15 -30.79
N PRO A 370 9.72 5.29 -31.03
CA PRO A 370 10.32 6.61 -31.27
C PRO A 370 9.96 7.06 -32.68
N SER A 371 9.19 8.11 -32.80
CA SER A 371 8.99 8.79 -34.09
C SER A 371 10.31 9.45 -34.52
N ASN A 372 10.98 8.83 -35.49
CA ASN A 372 11.96 9.46 -36.34
C ASN A 372 11.26 10.53 -37.18
N GLN A 373 11.42 11.78 -36.87
CA GLN A 373 11.21 12.86 -37.82
C GLN A 373 12.55 13.41 -38.27
N THR A 374 12.87 13.09 -39.49
CA THR A 374 13.89 13.67 -40.35
C THR A 374 13.68 15.16 -40.46
N THR A 375 14.75 15.86 -40.19
CA THR A 375 14.97 17.28 -40.54
C THR A 375 14.84 17.50 -42.03
N ASP A 376 13.95 18.40 -42.43
CA ASP A 376 14.08 19.13 -43.69
C ASP A 376 14.22 20.63 -43.40
N THR A 377 15.41 21.10 -43.72
CA THR A 377 15.82 22.49 -43.83
C THR A 377 15.06 23.14 -45.01
N ASN A 378 14.37 24.25 -44.76
CA ASN A 378 14.40 25.31 -45.75
C ASN A 378 14.19 26.71 -45.15
N SER A 379 15.10 27.53 -45.51
CA SER A 379 15.23 28.98 -45.39
C SER A 379 13.98 29.76 -45.81
N TYR A 380 13.67 30.90 -45.13
CA TYR A 380 13.50 32.20 -45.77
C TYR A 380 13.40 33.38 -44.77
N THR A 381 14.41 34.22 -44.87
CA THR A 381 14.52 35.71 -44.83
C THR A 381 13.47 36.57 -44.08
N ARG A 382 14.04 37.40 -43.17
CA ARG A 382 13.92 38.84 -42.86
C ARG A 382 12.71 39.63 -43.42
N ARG A 383 12.10 40.40 -42.55
CA ARG A 383 11.86 41.89 -42.50
C ARG A 383 10.70 42.13 -41.52
N THR A 384 10.68 42.98 -40.68
CA THR A 384 11.15 44.31 -40.21
C THR A 384 10.86 44.37 -38.72
#